data_99fca729639e21e58e7703b2ba96e7f6
#
_entry.id   99fca729639e21e58e7703b2ba96e7f6
#
_cell.length_a   1.000
_cell.length_b   1.000
_cell.length_c   1.000
_cell.angle_alpha   90.00
_cell.angle_beta   90.00
_cell.angle_gamma   90.00
#
_symmetry.space_group_name_H-M   'P 1'
#
loop_
_entity.id
_entity.type
_entity.pdbx_description
1 polymer ?
#
loop_
_entity_poly.entity_id
_entity_poly.type
_entity_poly.pdbx_seq_one_letter_code
_entity_poly.pdbx_strand_id
1 'polypeptide(L)'
;MSKIIVAESAGFCFGVNRAINILYKLIDENKPACTLGPIIHNMQMVNELREKGVRTIDKISEVKENETIVIRSHGVPQSIVDEINERHLDYIDATCPFVSKIHKIVSETDDDSIVIIAGDKNHPEVQGIMGHCKSKCYT
;
A
#
# COMPACT_ATOMS: atom_id res chain seq x y z
N MET A 1 -15.42 -18.84 35.89
CA MET A 1 -14.31 -18.56 34.93
C MET A 1 -14.89 -17.99 33.65
N SER A 2 -14.39 -16.87 33.16
CA SER A 2 -14.85 -16.28 31.90
C SER A 2 -14.31 -17.12 30.74
N LYS A 3 -15.18 -17.49 29.77
CA LYS A 3 -14.79 -18.23 28.56
C LYS A 3 -14.42 -17.21 27.46
N ILE A 4 -13.23 -17.31 26.91
CA ILE A 4 -12.83 -16.54 25.72
C ILE A 4 -13.11 -17.40 24.50
N ILE A 5 -13.83 -16.85 23.53
CA ILE A 5 -14.13 -17.48 22.26
C ILE A 5 -13.51 -16.61 21.16
N VAL A 6 -12.63 -17.21 20.36
CA VAL A 6 -12.04 -16.55 19.20
C VAL A 6 -12.87 -16.94 17.97
N ALA A 7 -13.28 -15.95 17.16
CA ALA A 7 -13.99 -16.22 15.92
C ALA A 7 -13.11 -16.99 14.93
N GLU A 8 -13.68 -17.95 14.18
CA GLU A 8 -12.93 -18.72 13.18
C GLU A 8 -12.35 -17.85 12.07
N SER A 9 -13.03 -16.74 11.75
CA SER A 9 -12.59 -15.74 10.76
C SER A 9 -11.72 -14.63 11.35
N ALA A 10 -11.25 -14.74 12.60
CA ALA A 10 -10.39 -13.73 13.22
C ALA A 10 -9.05 -13.66 12.50
N GLY A 11 -8.61 -12.45 12.18
CA GLY A 11 -7.33 -12.20 11.52
C GLY A 11 -7.40 -11.05 10.51
N PHE A 12 -6.36 -10.93 9.71
CA PHE A 12 -6.30 -9.94 8.64
C PHE A 12 -7.11 -10.38 7.42
N CYS A 13 -7.67 -9.42 6.70
CA CYS A 13 -8.32 -9.70 5.42
C CYS A 13 -7.29 -10.17 4.37
N PHE A 14 -7.79 -10.70 3.25
CA PHE A 14 -6.96 -11.21 2.15
C PHE A 14 -5.91 -10.19 1.67
N GLY A 15 -6.28 -8.92 1.46
CA GLY A 15 -5.36 -7.89 0.95
C GLY A 15 -4.23 -7.58 1.93
N VAL A 16 -4.54 -7.50 3.22
CA VAL A 16 -3.55 -7.29 4.28
C VAL A 16 -2.63 -8.50 4.42
N ASN A 17 -3.17 -9.71 4.45
CA ASN A 17 -2.35 -10.94 4.50
C ASN A 17 -1.39 -11.04 3.32
N ARG A 18 -1.85 -10.70 2.10
CA ARG A 18 -1.02 -10.68 0.90
C ARG A 18 0.16 -9.71 1.06
N ALA A 19 -0.08 -8.49 1.52
CA ALA A 19 0.95 -7.48 1.70
C ALA A 19 2.01 -7.89 2.74
N ILE A 20 1.58 -8.47 3.86
CA ILE A 20 2.46 -8.98 4.91
C ILE A 20 3.29 -10.16 4.39
N ASN A 21 2.68 -11.10 3.69
CA ASN A 21 3.37 -12.29 3.15
C ASN A 21 4.45 -11.91 2.11
N ILE A 22 4.24 -10.84 1.33
CA ILE A 22 5.27 -10.30 0.42
C ILE A 22 6.50 -9.88 1.22
N LEU A 23 6.33 -9.16 2.33
CA LEU A 23 7.44 -8.74 3.17
C LEU A 23 8.15 -9.91 3.85
N TYR A 24 7.40 -10.88 4.40
CA TYR A 24 8.02 -12.08 4.98
C TYR A 24 8.83 -12.86 3.94
N LYS A 25 8.35 -12.98 2.71
CA LYS A 25 9.11 -13.62 1.64
C LYS A 25 10.43 -12.90 1.36
N LEU A 26 10.44 -11.56 1.32
CA LEU A 26 11.68 -10.78 1.15
C LEU A 26 12.63 -10.98 2.33
N ILE A 27 12.11 -11.01 3.56
CA ILE A 27 12.89 -11.29 4.77
C ILE A 27 13.54 -12.69 4.69
N ASP A 28 12.77 -13.72 4.35
CA ASP A 28 13.26 -15.10 4.24
C ASP A 28 14.32 -15.26 3.13
N GLU A 29 14.21 -14.45 2.07
CA GLU A 29 15.19 -14.38 0.97
C GLU A 29 16.39 -13.47 1.31
N ASN A 30 16.47 -12.89 2.51
CA ASN A 30 17.47 -11.91 2.94
C ASN A 30 17.60 -10.71 1.99
N LYS A 31 16.48 -10.29 1.37
CA LYS A 31 16.43 -9.12 0.50
C LYS A 31 16.08 -7.87 1.32
N PRO A 32 16.90 -6.81 1.27
CA PRO A 32 16.57 -5.55 1.91
C PRO A 32 15.26 -4.99 1.36
N ALA A 33 14.36 -4.56 2.25
CA ALA A 33 13.07 -4.04 1.84
C ALA A 33 12.67 -2.81 2.66
N CYS A 34 11.96 -1.90 2.01
CA CYS A 34 11.29 -0.80 2.67
C CYS A 34 9.83 -0.69 2.21
N THR A 35 8.99 -0.08 3.04
CA THR A 35 7.61 0.24 2.70
C THR A 35 7.42 1.74 2.60
N LEU A 36 6.71 2.21 1.60
CA LEU A 36 6.35 3.61 1.45
C LEU A 36 5.11 3.91 2.32
N GLY A 37 5.37 4.47 3.49
CA GLY A 37 4.43 4.54 4.60
C GLY A 37 4.19 3.18 5.27
N PRO A 38 3.43 3.12 6.37
CA PRO A 38 3.11 1.87 7.05
C PRO A 38 2.40 0.90 6.10
N ILE A 39 2.83 -0.36 6.07
CA ILE A 39 2.25 -1.38 5.17
C ILE A 39 0.75 -1.57 5.42
N ILE A 40 0.33 -1.44 6.67
CA ILE A 40 -1.05 -1.50 7.17
C ILE A 40 -1.20 -0.61 8.40
N HIS A 41 -2.45 -0.31 8.78
CA HIS A 41 -2.77 0.44 10.01
C HIS A 41 -2.73 -0.46 11.27
N ASN A 42 -1.61 -1.14 11.50
CA ASN A 42 -1.38 -1.95 12.70
C ASN A 42 0.06 -1.77 13.17
N MET A 43 0.25 -0.94 14.20
CA MET A 43 1.57 -0.58 14.70
C MET A 43 2.34 -1.78 15.27
N GLN A 44 1.66 -2.77 15.83
CA GLN A 44 2.31 -3.98 16.35
C GLN A 44 2.99 -4.74 15.19
N MET A 45 2.27 -4.96 14.08
CA MET A 45 2.81 -5.61 12.89
C MET A 45 3.92 -4.77 12.24
N VAL A 46 3.75 -3.46 12.14
CA VAL A 46 4.79 -2.55 11.61
C VAL A 46 6.07 -2.64 12.44
N ASN A 47 5.95 -2.68 13.78
CA ASN A 47 7.10 -2.83 14.68
C ASN A 47 7.78 -4.19 14.52
N GLU A 48 7.01 -5.28 14.41
CA GLU A 48 7.55 -6.62 14.17
C GLU A 48 8.35 -6.68 12.86
N LEU A 49 7.82 -6.13 11.78
CA LEU A 49 8.51 -6.06 10.49
C LEU A 49 9.79 -5.22 10.57
N ARG A 50 9.75 -4.11 11.34
CA ARG A 50 10.94 -3.28 11.58
C ARG A 50 12.04 -4.03 12.34
N GLU A 51 11.68 -4.81 13.35
CA GLU A 51 12.62 -5.67 14.09
C GLU A 51 13.26 -6.73 13.19
N LYS A 52 12.56 -7.15 12.13
CA LYS A 52 13.05 -8.06 11.10
C LYS A 52 13.82 -7.35 9.96
N GLY A 53 14.04 -6.04 10.07
CA GLY A 53 14.86 -5.27 9.14
C GLY A 53 14.09 -4.53 8.03
N VAL A 54 12.76 -4.60 7.99
CA VAL A 54 11.96 -3.81 7.03
C VAL A 54 11.86 -2.37 7.51
N ARG A 55 12.28 -1.43 6.66
CA ARG A 55 12.18 -0.01 6.95
C ARG A 55 10.84 0.56 6.49
N THR A 56 10.32 1.54 7.21
CA THR A 56 9.24 2.40 6.72
C THR A 56 9.86 3.73 6.32
N ILE A 57 9.58 4.20 5.11
CA ILE A 57 10.04 5.47 4.55
C ILE A 57 8.85 6.34 4.20
N ASP A 58 9.02 7.64 4.20
CA ASP A 58 7.98 8.60 3.83
C ASP A 58 8.14 9.12 2.40
N LYS A 59 9.36 9.07 1.87
CA LYS A 59 9.71 9.58 0.53
C LYS A 59 10.58 8.59 -0.24
N ILE A 60 10.41 8.57 -1.56
CA ILE A 60 11.22 7.74 -2.46
C ILE A 60 12.72 8.07 -2.36
N SER A 61 13.07 9.32 -2.01
CA SER A 61 14.47 9.73 -1.81
C SER A 61 15.19 9.03 -0.65
N GLU A 62 14.46 8.37 0.23
CA GLU A 62 15.02 7.65 1.38
C GLU A 62 15.35 6.18 1.10
N VAL A 63 15.02 5.70 -0.11
CA VAL A 63 15.34 4.34 -0.57
C VAL A 63 16.84 4.17 -0.63
N LYS A 64 17.36 3.10 -0.06
CA LYS A 64 18.77 2.75 -0.09
C LYS A 64 19.11 1.88 -1.30
N GLU A 65 20.40 1.82 -1.63
CA GLU A 65 20.90 0.95 -2.69
C GLU A 65 20.52 -0.53 -2.40
N ASN A 66 20.09 -1.24 -3.43
CA ASN A 66 19.65 -2.65 -3.38
C ASN A 66 18.41 -2.93 -2.50
N GLU A 67 17.66 -1.90 -2.10
CA GLU A 67 16.46 -2.04 -1.30
C GLU A 67 15.21 -2.12 -2.21
N THR A 68 14.37 -3.12 -2.01
CA THR A 68 13.10 -3.28 -2.74
C THR A 68 12.00 -2.48 -2.04
N ILE A 69 11.32 -1.60 -2.79
CA ILE A 69 10.16 -0.87 -2.29
C ILE A 69 8.93 -1.78 -2.30
N VAL A 70 8.23 -1.89 -1.19
CA VAL A 70 6.92 -2.55 -1.15
C VAL A 70 5.84 -1.48 -1.01
N ILE A 71 5.02 -1.31 -2.05
CA ILE A 71 3.86 -0.41 -2.03
C ILE A 71 2.81 -1.02 -1.09
N ARG A 72 2.33 -0.21 -0.15
CA ARG A 72 1.38 -0.62 0.90
C ARG A 72 0.03 -1.09 0.33
N SER A 73 -0.76 -1.80 1.17
CA SER A 73 -2.06 -2.36 0.78
C SER A 73 -3.10 -1.33 0.31
N HIS A 74 -2.98 -0.08 0.73
CA HIS A 74 -3.84 1.06 0.34
C HIS A 74 -3.52 1.61 -1.07
N GLY A 75 -2.40 1.19 -1.66
CA GLY A 75 -1.89 1.79 -2.88
C GLY A 75 -1.23 3.15 -2.66
N VAL A 76 -0.80 3.73 -3.76
CA VAL A 76 -0.18 5.07 -3.84
C VAL A 76 -0.72 5.79 -5.08
N PRO A 77 -0.62 7.14 -5.17
CA PRO A 77 -0.89 7.89 -6.40
C PRO A 77 -0.04 7.40 -7.59
N GLN A 78 -0.57 7.51 -8.81
CA GLN A 78 0.16 7.13 -10.03
C GLN A 78 1.52 7.84 -10.14
N SER A 79 1.60 9.11 -9.75
CA SER A 79 2.85 9.89 -9.77
C SER A 79 3.99 9.28 -8.95
N ILE A 80 3.66 8.55 -7.89
CA ILE A 80 4.65 7.83 -7.09
C ILE A 80 5.18 6.60 -7.86
N VAL A 81 4.30 5.89 -8.55
CA VAL A 81 4.70 4.75 -9.41
C VAL A 81 5.57 5.23 -10.56
N ASP A 82 5.22 6.38 -11.16
CA ASP A 82 5.99 7.01 -12.22
C ASP A 82 7.39 7.40 -11.71
N GLU A 83 7.50 8.04 -10.54
CA GLU A 83 8.78 8.38 -9.92
C GLU A 83 9.66 7.14 -9.66
N ILE A 84 9.08 6.05 -9.15
CA ILE A 84 9.79 4.78 -8.92
C ILE A 84 10.38 4.27 -10.26
N ASN A 85 9.56 4.27 -11.32
CA ASN A 85 9.96 3.80 -12.65
C ASN A 85 11.04 4.71 -13.29
N GLU A 86 10.88 6.03 -13.22
CA GLU A 86 11.86 7.01 -13.73
C GLU A 86 13.23 6.88 -13.07
N ARG A 87 13.22 6.53 -11.78
CA ARG A 87 14.45 6.31 -11.00
C ARG A 87 15.00 4.89 -11.10
N HIS A 88 14.35 4.01 -11.86
CA HIS A 88 14.73 2.60 -12.06
C HIS A 88 14.90 1.84 -10.73
N LEU A 89 14.01 2.11 -9.76
CA LEU A 89 14.04 1.45 -8.46
C LEU A 89 13.22 0.15 -8.50
N ASP A 90 13.73 -0.87 -7.81
CA ASP A 90 13.01 -2.14 -7.66
C ASP A 90 11.81 -1.96 -6.73
N TYR A 91 10.63 -2.44 -7.16
CA TYR A 91 9.44 -2.41 -6.31
C TYR A 91 8.53 -3.61 -6.49
N ILE A 92 7.75 -3.88 -5.48
CA ILE A 92 6.64 -4.86 -5.49
C ILE A 92 5.37 -4.12 -5.08
N ASP A 93 4.34 -4.21 -5.93
CA ASP A 93 3.04 -3.64 -5.63
C ASP A 93 2.22 -4.61 -4.75
N ALA A 94 2.08 -4.26 -3.47
CA ALA A 94 1.24 -4.96 -2.52
C ALA A 94 -0.16 -4.35 -2.37
N THR A 95 -0.56 -3.41 -3.23
CA THR A 95 -1.91 -2.84 -3.25
C THR A 95 -2.96 -3.95 -3.26
N CYS A 96 -3.95 -3.82 -2.40
CA CYS A 96 -5.07 -4.76 -2.35
C CYS A 96 -5.76 -4.82 -3.73
N PRO A 97 -6.04 -6.02 -4.28
CA PRO A 97 -6.67 -6.13 -5.60
C PRO A 97 -8.01 -5.40 -5.72
N PHE A 98 -8.76 -5.27 -4.62
CA PHE A 98 -9.99 -4.48 -4.61
C PHE A 98 -9.71 -2.98 -4.76
N VAL A 99 -8.65 -2.48 -4.14
CA VAL A 99 -8.20 -1.08 -4.28
C VAL A 99 -7.64 -0.84 -5.68
N SER A 100 -6.81 -1.75 -6.20
CA SER A 100 -6.30 -1.66 -7.58
C SER A 100 -7.43 -1.62 -8.62
N LYS A 101 -8.53 -2.35 -8.38
CA LYS A 101 -9.71 -2.29 -9.25
C LYS A 101 -10.35 -0.90 -9.24
N ILE A 102 -10.42 -0.24 -8.06
CA ILE A 102 -10.93 1.14 -7.96
C ILE A 102 -9.99 2.11 -8.69
N HIS A 103 -8.67 1.99 -8.50
CA HIS A 103 -7.68 2.78 -9.23
C HIS A 103 -7.87 2.67 -10.75
N LYS A 104 -8.07 1.44 -11.24
CA LYS A 104 -8.34 1.21 -12.66
C LYS A 104 -9.63 1.91 -13.11
N ILE A 105 -10.74 1.75 -12.38
CA ILE A 105 -12.02 2.38 -12.72
C ILE A 105 -11.87 3.89 -12.87
N VAL A 106 -11.23 4.57 -11.88
CA VAL A 106 -11.09 6.03 -11.92
C VAL A 106 -10.08 6.50 -12.97
N SER A 107 -9.11 5.68 -13.33
CA SER A 107 -8.14 5.98 -14.40
C SER A 107 -8.71 5.82 -15.81
N GLU A 108 -9.79 5.07 -15.96
CA GLU A 108 -10.49 4.83 -17.24
C GLU A 108 -11.75 5.72 -17.40
N THR A 109 -12.02 6.62 -16.44
CA THR A 109 -13.16 7.53 -16.49
C THR A 109 -12.96 8.57 -17.60
N ASP A 110 -14.02 8.86 -18.36
CA ASP A 110 -14.02 9.84 -19.45
C ASP A 110 -13.68 11.24 -18.93
N ASP A 111 -13.03 12.06 -19.75
CA ASP A 111 -12.57 13.42 -19.37
C ASP A 111 -13.73 14.37 -18.99
N ASP A 112 -14.93 14.13 -19.55
CA ASP A 112 -16.15 14.92 -19.23
C ASP A 112 -16.86 14.44 -17.95
N SER A 113 -16.40 13.35 -17.34
CA SER A 113 -16.98 12.81 -16.11
C SER A 113 -16.45 13.49 -14.89
N ILE A 114 -17.19 13.38 -13.79
CA ILE A 114 -16.78 13.84 -12.46
C ILE A 114 -16.73 12.63 -11.52
N VAL A 115 -15.60 12.43 -10.87
CA VAL A 115 -15.44 11.41 -9.82
C VAL A 115 -15.69 12.05 -8.46
N ILE A 116 -16.60 11.48 -7.68
CA ILE A 116 -16.86 11.86 -6.29
C ILE A 116 -16.49 10.70 -5.40
N ILE A 117 -15.60 10.97 -4.43
CA ILE A 117 -15.13 9.98 -3.46
C ILE A 117 -15.72 10.33 -2.09
N ALA A 118 -16.54 9.44 -1.54
CA ALA A 118 -17.03 9.58 -0.17
C ALA A 118 -15.98 9.01 0.81
N GLY A 119 -15.20 9.89 1.44
CA GLY A 119 -14.15 9.48 2.38
C GLY A 119 -13.35 10.66 2.92
N ASP A 120 -12.44 10.36 3.85
CA ASP A 120 -11.49 11.37 4.35
C ASP A 120 -10.40 11.61 3.30
N LYS A 121 -10.30 12.84 2.80
CA LYS A 121 -9.31 13.25 1.80
C LYS A 121 -7.85 13.00 2.22
N ASN A 122 -7.58 12.92 3.52
CA ASN A 122 -6.24 12.66 4.05
C ASN A 122 -5.95 11.17 4.22
N HIS A 123 -6.97 10.31 4.05
CA HIS A 123 -6.76 8.87 4.14
C HIS A 123 -5.89 8.37 2.96
N PRO A 124 -4.87 7.53 3.24
CA PRO A 124 -3.94 7.04 2.20
C PRO A 124 -4.62 6.40 0.98
N GLU A 125 -5.69 5.64 1.20
CA GLU A 125 -6.43 4.99 0.11
C GLU A 125 -7.16 6.02 -0.76
N VAL A 126 -7.78 7.03 -0.14
CA VAL A 126 -8.45 8.13 -0.86
C VAL A 126 -7.44 8.92 -1.70
N GLN A 127 -6.28 9.23 -1.14
CA GLN A 127 -5.19 9.89 -1.88
C GLN A 127 -4.67 9.03 -3.05
N GLY A 128 -4.55 7.72 -2.84
CA GLY A 128 -4.24 6.78 -3.91
C GLY A 128 -5.26 6.85 -5.04
N ILE A 129 -6.55 6.74 -4.73
CA ILE A 129 -7.65 6.82 -5.71
C ILE A 129 -7.63 8.16 -6.45
N MET A 130 -7.54 9.28 -5.71
CA MET A 130 -7.47 10.63 -6.31
C MET A 130 -6.29 10.77 -7.28
N GLY A 131 -5.13 10.21 -6.92
CA GLY A 131 -3.92 10.24 -7.74
C GLY A 131 -3.98 9.39 -9.01
N HIS A 132 -5.00 8.55 -9.17
CA HIS A 132 -5.28 7.79 -10.39
C HIS A 132 -6.38 8.41 -11.25
N CYS A 133 -7.11 9.41 -10.75
CA CYS A 133 -8.16 10.08 -11.53
C CYS A 133 -7.55 10.89 -12.69
N LYS A 134 -8.07 10.70 -13.89
CA LYS A 134 -7.78 11.56 -15.06
C LYS A 134 -8.76 12.72 -15.16
N SER A 135 -10.01 12.48 -14.79
CA SER A 135 -11.07 13.49 -14.77
C SER A 135 -11.08 14.30 -13.47
N LYS A 136 -11.97 15.29 -13.38
CA LYS A 136 -12.17 16.07 -12.14
C LYS A 136 -12.59 15.15 -11.00
N CYS A 137 -11.86 15.24 -9.89
CA CYS A 137 -12.07 14.39 -8.73
C CYS A 137 -12.29 15.25 -7.47
N TYR A 138 -13.29 14.89 -6.68
CA TYR A 138 -13.67 15.58 -5.44
C TYR A 138 -13.85 14.56 -4.30
N THR A 139 -13.57 15.01 -3.06
CA THR A 139 -13.83 14.28 -1.81
C THR A 139 -14.73 15.09 -0.89
#